data_c04845f23bf91e967419717e043fb953
#
_entry.id   c04845f23bf91e967419717e043fb953
#
_cell.length_a   1.000
_cell.length_b   1.000
_cell.length_c   1.000
_cell.angle_alpha   90.00
_cell.angle_beta   90.00
_cell.angle_gamma   90.00
#
_symmetry.space_group_name_H-M   'P 1'
#
loop_
_entity.id
_entity.type
_entity.pdbx_description
1 polymer ?
#
loop_
_entity_poly.entity_id
_entity_poly.type
_entity_poly.pdbx_seq_one_letter_code
_entity_poly.pdbx_strand_id
1 'polypeptide(L)'
;LLEYGAPVTEKMKKEVTRIGTDFEFMRKDFNPDYLEETEKGLEKLYRLFSVPPVPRRKVYDGVSLITVKSKTWQKQHAELWEMLVPGMGNADTVQGEVIRIVGKLCYEILDNGACNWDREYKKLTRALAGYLGQGIPAKQEAVALAKGVFPRSSEKELYLLNRYCVEWVLKNPEPIHLDSVEYKR
;
A
#
# COMPACT_ATOMS: atom_id res chain seq x y z
N LEU A 1 19.41 -27.14 -7.63
CA LEU A 1 18.43 -28.14 -7.13
C LEU A 1 17.38 -28.47 -8.20
N LEU A 2 16.77 -27.47 -8.87
CA LEU A 2 15.79 -27.74 -9.96
C LEU A 2 16.43 -28.45 -11.14
N GLU A 3 17.66 -28.10 -11.49
CA GLU A 3 18.46 -28.77 -12.54
C GLU A 3 18.75 -30.23 -12.21
N TYR A 4 18.66 -30.61 -10.94
CA TYR A 4 18.83 -31.99 -10.42
C TYR A 4 17.47 -32.69 -10.14
N GLY A 5 16.38 -32.19 -10.71
CA GLY A 5 15.06 -32.85 -10.64
C GLY A 5 14.27 -32.59 -9.36
N ALA A 6 14.60 -31.55 -8.59
CA ALA A 6 13.77 -31.17 -7.45
C ALA A 6 12.37 -30.73 -7.94
N PRO A 7 11.27 -31.20 -7.34
CA PRO A 7 9.92 -30.87 -7.80
C PRO A 7 9.58 -29.41 -7.52
N VAL A 8 8.95 -28.75 -8.49
CA VAL A 8 8.36 -27.42 -8.33
C VAL A 8 7.03 -27.53 -7.61
N THR A 9 6.89 -26.87 -6.47
CA THR A 9 5.65 -26.88 -5.67
C THR A 9 4.80 -25.66 -5.95
N GLU A 10 3.49 -25.73 -5.70
CA GLU A 10 2.59 -24.57 -5.82
C GLU A 10 2.96 -23.43 -4.86
N LYS A 11 3.56 -23.76 -3.71
CA LYS A 11 4.10 -22.73 -2.78
C LYS A 11 5.23 -21.95 -3.44
N MET A 12 6.15 -22.64 -4.15
CA MET A 12 7.25 -21.97 -4.88
C MET A 12 6.72 -21.09 -6.01
N LYS A 13 5.72 -21.54 -6.77
CA LYS A 13 5.10 -20.73 -7.83
C LYS A 13 4.45 -19.47 -7.28
N LYS A 14 3.71 -19.58 -6.18
CA LYS A 14 3.12 -18.42 -5.49
C LYS A 14 4.18 -17.43 -5.05
N GLU A 15 5.31 -17.93 -4.53
CA GLU A 15 6.42 -17.08 -4.10
C GLU A 15 7.07 -16.35 -5.28
N VAL A 16 7.27 -17.02 -6.42
CA VAL A 16 7.78 -16.38 -7.64
C VAL A 16 6.81 -15.29 -8.14
N THR A 17 5.49 -15.56 -8.11
CA THR A 17 4.48 -14.55 -8.43
C THR A 17 4.57 -13.36 -7.48
N ARG A 18 4.72 -13.60 -6.17
CA ARG A 18 4.87 -12.55 -5.17
C ARG A 18 6.10 -11.68 -5.43
N ILE A 19 7.26 -12.31 -5.69
CA ILE A 19 8.50 -11.59 -6.04
C ILE A 19 8.28 -10.67 -7.24
N GLY A 20 7.60 -11.17 -8.28
CA GLY A 20 7.26 -10.36 -9.45
C GLY A 20 6.34 -9.20 -9.14
N THR A 21 5.32 -9.42 -8.30
CA THR A 21 4.40 -8.37 -7.85
C THR A 21 5.12 -7.30 -7.05
N ASP A 22 5.97 -7.70 -6.10
CA ASP A 22 6.78 -6.78 -5.29
C ASP A 22 7.72 -5.94 -6.17
N PHE A 23 8.35 -6.58 -7.15
CA PHE A 23 9.22 -5.88 -8.12
C PHE A 23 8.43 -4.86 -8.95
N GLU A 24 7.28 -5.23 -9.50
CA GLU A 24 6.44 -4.31 -10.28
C GLU A 24 5.93 -3.15 -9.42
N PHE A 25 5.64 -3.39 -8.15
CA PHE A 25 5.26 -2.33 -7.20
C PHE A 25 6.38 -1.30 -7.00
N MET A 26 7.63 -1.77 -6.90
CA MET A 26 8.81 -0.94 -6.66
C MET A 26 9.48 -0.41 -7.92
N ARG A 27 9.08 -0.87 -9.11
CA ARG A 27 9.80 -0.64 -10.39
C ARG A 27 10.11 0.82 -10.68
N LYS A 28 9.18 1.73 -10.43
CA LYS A 28 9.35 3.18 -10.69
C LYS A 28 10.50 3.77 -9.87
N ASP A 29 10.67 3.26 -8.65
CA ASP A 29 11.63 3.76 -7.67
C ASP A 29 12.87 2.86 -7.57
N PHE A 30 12.97 1.83 -8.44
CA PHE A 30 14.09 0.90 -8.45
C PHE A 30 15.34 1.56 -9.05
N ASN A 31 16.53 1.18 -8.53
CA ASN A 31 17.78 1.73 -9.04
C ASN A 31 17.97 1.36 -10.54
N PRO A 32 18.05 2.36 -11.45
CA PRO A 32 18.18 2.13 -12.89
C PRO A 32 19.36 1.25 -13.28
N ASP A 33 20.48 1.32 -12.54
CA ASP A 33 21.71 0.56 -12.85
C ASP A 33 21.51 -0.96 -12.75
N TYR A 34 20.55 -1.41 -11.92
CA TYR A 34 20.25 -2.83 -11.71
C TYR A 34 18.94 -3.29 -12.34
N LEU A 35 18.20 -2.38 -12.99
CA LEU A 35 16.85 -2.67 -13.49
C LEU A 35 16.88 -3.79 -14.53
N GLU A 36 17.76 -3.70 -15.53
CA GLU A 36 17.86 -4.67 -16.63
C GLU A 36 18.30 -6.06 -16.13
N GLU A 37 19.28 -6.10 -15.21
CA GLU A 37 19.75 -7.36 -14.63
C GLU A 37 18.65 -8.03 -13.81
N THR A 38 17.91 -7.26 -13.03
CA THR A 38 16.80 -7.75 -12.20
C THR A 38 15.66 -8.26 -13.07
N GLU A 39 15.29 -7.57 -14.16
CA GLU A 39 14.29 -8.02 -15.13
C GLU A 39 14.69 -9.37 -15.75
N LYS A 40 15.93 -9.50 -16.21
CA LYS A 40 16.44 -10.78 -16.76
C LYS A 40 16.42 -11.91 -15.72
N GLY A 41 16.76 -11.60 -14.47
CA GLY A 41 16.70 -12.55 -13.37
C GLY A 41 15.26 -13.02 -13.10
N LEU A 42 14.31 -12.10 -13.11
CA LEU A 42 12.90 -12.37 -12.91
C LEU A 42 12.31 -13.20 -14.06
N GLU A 43 12.63 -12.88 -15.29
CA GLU A 43 12.25 -13.68 -16.46
C GLU A 43 12.78 -15.12 -16.38
N LYS A 44 14.02 -15.29 -15.90
CA LYS A 44 14.59 -16.63 -15.65
C LYS A 44 13.80 -17.38 -14.58
N LEU A 45 13.39 -16.72 -13.49
CA LEU A 45 12.55 -17.32 -12.46
C LEU A 45 11.20 -17.75 -13.02
N TYR A 46 10.50 -16.90 -13.78
CA TYR A 46 9.23 -17.25 -14.40
C TYR A 46 9.33 -18.50 -15.28
N ARG A 47 10.39 -18.61 -16.07
CA ARG A 47 10.64 -19.80 -16.92
C ARG A 47 10.93 -21.05 -16.10
N LEU A 48 11.82 -20.95 -15.09
CA LEU A 48 12.22 -22.09 -14.26
C LEU A 48 11.06 -22.69 -13.46
N PHE A 49 10.14 -21.85 -13.01
CA PHE A 49 9.01 -22.27 -12.18
C PHE A 49 7.70 -22.41 -12.98
N SER A 50 7.74 -22.20 -14.29
CA SER A 50 6.55 -22.24 -15.17
C SER A 50 5.43 -21.34 -14.65
N VAL A 51 5.77 -20.11 -14.26
CA VAL A 51 4.86 -19.07 -13.78
C VAL A 51 4.72 -18.00 -14.87
N PRO A 52 3.49 -17.55 -15.20
CA PRO A 52 3.32 -16.44 -16.13
C PRO A 52 3.92 -15.16 -15.55
N PRO A 53 4.55 -14.30 -16.38
CA PRO A 53 5.05 -13.01 -15.93
C PRO A 53 3.95 -12.15 -15.32
N VAL A 54 4.27 -11.49 -14.22
CA VAL A 54 3.38 -10.49 -13.61
C VAL A 54 3.27 -9.28 -14.54
N PRO A 55 2.05 -8.78 -14.83
CA PRO A 55 1.88 -7.62 -15.69
C PRO A 55 2.48 -6.37 -15.06
N ARG A 56 2.93 -5.44 -15.89
CA ARG A 56 3.45 -4.14 -15.43
C ARG A 56 2.38 -3.37 -14.68
N ARG A 57 2.76 -2.86 -13.50
CA ARG A 57 1.90 -1.99 -12.71
C ARG A 57 1.58 -0.70 -13.46
N LYS A 58 0.31 -0.34 -13.47
CA LYS A 58 -0.13 0.96 -13.99
C LYS A 58 0.01 2.01 -12.88
N VAL A 59 0.89 2.97 -13.10
CA VAL A 59 1.04 4.11 -12.19
C VAL A 59 -0.18 5.02 -12.36
N TYR A 60 -0.74 5.50 -11.24
CA TYR A 60 -1.85 6.46 -11.25
C TYR A 60 -1.39 7.79 -11.90
N ASP A 61 -2.25 8.38 -12.71
CA ASP A 61 -1.94 9.60 -13.48
C ASP A 61 -2.10 10.89 -12.67
N GLY A 62 -2.61 10.81 -11.44
CA GLY A 62 -2.81 11.95 -10.55
C GLY A 62 -4.06 12.80 -10.85
N VAL A 63 -4.80 12.51 -11.93
CA VAL A 63 -5.93 13.35 -12.40
C VAL A 63 -7.22 12.60 -12.65
N SER A 64 -7.16 11.32 -12.97
CA SER A 64 -8.36 10.50 -13.22
C SER A 64 -9.18 10.29 -11.94
N LEU A 65 -10.49 10.07 -12.10
CA LEU A 65 -11.33 9.74 -10.95
C LEU A 65 -10.89 8.44 -10.29
N ILE A 66 -10.77 8.46 -8.97
CA ILE A 66 -10.40 7.31 -8.17
C ILE A 66 -11.60 6.38 -8.02
N THR A 67 -11.55 5.24 -8.67
CA THR A 67 -12.64 4.25 -8.68
C THR A 67 -12.12 2.85 -8.39
N VAL A 68 -12.94 2.03 -7.72
CA VAL A 68 -12.64 0.64 -7.43
C VAL A 68 -13.75 -0.27 -7.94
N LYS A 69 -13.42 -1.52 -8.24
CA LYS A 69 -14.35 -2.54 -8.75
C LYS A 69 -14.85 -3.48 -7.67
N SER A 70 -14.06 -3.66 -6.64
CA SER A 70 -14.34 -4.59 -5.54
C SER A 70 -15.47 -4.10 -4.65
N LYS A 71 -16.17 -5.07 -4.02
CA LYS A 71 -17.36 -4.80 -3.19
C LYS A 71 -17.07 -4.81 -1.69
N THR A 72 -15.97 -5.43 -1.26
CA THR A 72 -15.60 -5.49 0.17
C THR A 72 -14.48 -4.48 0.45
N TRP A 73 -14.53 -3.84 1.61
CA TRP A 73 -13.58 -2.79 1.95
C TRP A 73 -12.12 -3.29 1.93
N GLN A 74 -11.85 -4.55 2.29
CA GLN A 74 -10.50 -5.13 2.25
C GLN A 74 -9.96 -5.18 0.82
N LYS A 75 -10.79 -5.65 -0.13
CA LYS A 75 -10.41 -5.69 -1.54
C LYS A 75 -10.33 -4.29 -2.15
N GLN A 76 -11.21 -3.38 -1.72
CA GLN A 76 -11.15 -1.96 -2.12
C GLN A 76 -9.86 -1.32 -1.62
N HIS A 77 -9.46 -1.58 -0.37
CA HIS A 77 -8.17 -1.12 0.15
C HIS A 77 -7.00 -1.64 -0.69
N ALA A 78 -7.01 -2.93 -1.04
CA ALA A 78 -5.96 -3.51 -1.87
C ALA A 78 -5.89 -2.87 -3.28
N GLU A 79 -7.04 -2.61 -3.91
CA GLU A 79 -7.10 -1.90 -5.20
C GLU A 79 -6.60 -0.46 -5.08
N LEU A 80 -7.00 0.27 -4.03
CA LEU A 80 -6.55 1.64 -3.77
C LEU A 80 -5.05 1.68 -3.46
N TRP A 81 -4.54 0.71 -2.70
CA TRP A 81 -3.12 0.58 -2.43
C TRP A 81 -2.33 0.39 -3.72
N GLU A 82 -2.73 -0.56 -4.53
CA GLU A 82 -2.08 -0.86 -5.81
C GLU A 82 -2.15 0.33 -6.78
N MET A 83 -3.24 1.09 -6.76
CA MET A 83 -3.45 2.24 -7.64
C MET A 83 -2.67 3.48 -7.17
N LEU A 84 -2.79 3.86 -5.88
CA LEU A 84 -2.46 5.20 -5.40
C LEU A 84 -1.15 5.26 -4.59
N VAL A 85 -0.71 4.14 -3.96
CA VAL A 85 0.45 4.16 -3.07
C VAL A 85 1.73 3.95 -3.87
N PRO A 86 2.72 4.86 -3.81
CA PRO A 86 3.99 4.67 -4.49
C PRO A 86 4.83 3.57 -3.83
N GLY A 87 5.81 3.03 -4.54
CA GLY A 87 6.78 2.08 -3.98
C GLY A 87 7.63 2.72 -2.89
N MET A 88 8.01 3.99 -3.08
CA MET A 88 8.78 4.78 -2.11
C MET A 88 8.19 6.18 -1.95
N GLY A 89 8.43 6.77 -0.78
CA GLY A 89 8.00 8.14 -0.50
C GLY A 89 6.52 8.28 -0.17
N ASN A 90 5.98 9.47 -0.44
CA ASN A 90 4.60 9.84 -0.20
C ASN A 90 3.78 9.70 -1.48
N ALA A 91 2.47 9.56 -1.35
CA ALA A 91 1.57 9.54 -2.51
C ALA A 91 1.44 10.95 -3.15
N ASP A 92 1.01 10.99 -4.41
CA ASP A 92 0.78 12.25 -5.13
C ASP A 92 -0.54 12.92 -4.71
N THR A 93 -1.46 12.16 -4.10
CA THR A 93 -2.78 12.63 -3.68
C THR A 93 -3.04 12.36 -2.20
N VAL A 94 -3.90 13.20 -1.60
CA VAL A 94 -4.34 13.01 -0.21
C VAL A 94 -5.02 11.65 -0.03
N GLN A 95 -5.79 11.19 -1.01
CA GLN A 95 -6.43 9.87 -0.98
C GLN A 95 -5.38 8.75 -0.93
N GLY A 96 -4.36 8.81 -1.78
CA GLY A 96 -3.26 7.85 -1.77
C GLY A 96 -2.52 7.86 -0.44
N GLU A 97 -2.29 9.05 0.11
CA GLU A 97 -1.59 9.20 1.38
C GLU A 97 -2.41 8.67 2.57
N VAL A 98 -3.74 8.85 2.56
CA VAL A 98 -4.66 8.24 3.55
C VAL A 98 -4.54 6.72 3.54
N ILE A 99 -4.57 6.10 2.37
CA ILE A 99 -4.42 4.63 2.22
C ILE A 99 -3.02 4.19 2.65
N ARG A 100 -1.97 4.92 2.25
CA ARG A 100 -0.59 4.62 2.63
C ARG A 100 -0.38 4.68 4.15
N ILE A 101 -0.87 5.74 4.80
CA ILE A 101 -0.68 5.91 6.24
C ILE A 101 -1.44 4.83 7.02
N VAL A 102 -2.72 4.59 6.72
CA VAL A 102 -3.48 3.58 7.46
C VAL A 102 -2.90 2.17 7.27
N GLY A 103 -2.41 1.84 6.07
CA GLY A 103 -1.71 0.58 5.82
C GLY A 103 -0.42 0.45 6.64
N LYS A 104 0.41 1.51 6.69
CA LYS A 104 1.62 1.54 7.54
C LYS A 104 1.32 1.41 9.03
N LEU A 105 0.27 2.05 9.52
CA LEU A 105 -0.16 1.93 10.92
C LEU A 105 -0.60 0.50 11.25
N CYS A 106 -1.41 -0.11 10.38
CA CYS A 106 -1.82 -1.50 10.54
C CYS A 106 -0.60 -2.45 10.55
N TYR A 107 0.26 -2.35 9.57
CA TYR A 107 1.47 -3.17 9.49
C TYR A 107 2.36 -3.02 10.72
N GLU A 108 2.67 -1.78 11.13
CA GLU A 108 3.56 -1.53 12.26
C GLU A 108 3.03 -2.11 13.58
N ILE A 109 1.72 -2.01 13.82
CA ILE A 109 1.13 -2.45 15.08
C ILE A 109 0.81 -3.95 15.05
N LEU A 110 0.23 -4.48 13.97
CA LEU A 110 -0.27 -5.85 13.91
C LEU A 110 0.81 -6.86 13.51
N ASP A 111 1.65 -6.51 12.53
CA ASP A 111 2.62 -7.43 11.95
C ASP A 111 4.03 -7.23 12.53
N ASN A 112 4.39 -5.98 12.85
CA ASN A 112 5.73 -5.61 13.37
C ASN A 112 5.77 -5.39 14.89
N GLY A 113 4.64 -5.59 15.59
CA GLY A 113 4.57 -5.47 17.05
C GLY A 113 4.91 -4.07 17.58
N ALA A 114 4.74 -3.03 16.77
CA ALA A 114 5.05 -1.64 17.08
C ALA A 114 6.53 -1.37 17.44
N CYS A 115 7.46 -2.21 16.94
CA CYS A 115 8.90 -2.09 17.26
C CYS A 115 9.52 -0.76 16.78
N ASN A 116 8.99 -0.16 15.69
CA ASN A 116 9.48 1.09 15.15
C ASN A 116 8.62 2.30 15.55
N TRP A 117 7.72 2.14 16.52
CA TRP A 117 6.83 3.23 16.92
C TRP A 117 7.57 4.39 17.56
N ASP A 118 7.59 5.53 16.90
CA ASP A 118 8.33 6.72 17.28
C ASP A 118 7.52 8.01 17.12
N ARG A 119 8.22 9.16 17.16
CA ARG A 119 7.62 10.48 16.95
C ARG A 119 7.03 10.64 15.54
N GLU A 120 7.64 10.01 14.53
CA GLU A 120 7.15 10.12 13.14
C GLU A 120 5.82 9.37 12.97
N TYR A 121 5.63 8.21 13.60
CA TYR A 121 4.31 7.55 13.61
C TYR A 121 3.24 8.41 14.27
N LYS A 122 3.58 9.15 15.35
CA LYS A 122 2.64 10.12 15.95
C LYS A 122 2.31 11.28 15.01
N LYS A 123 3.23 11.69 14.13
CA LYS A 123 2.93 12.68 13.09
C LYS A 123 2.00 12.08 12.04
N LEU A 124 2.22 10.83 11.61
CA LEU A 124 1.34 10.13 10.67
C LEU A 124 -0.12 10.06 11.18
N THR A 125 -0.34 9.74 12.46
CA THR A 125 -1.70 9.68 13.02
C THR A 125 -2.40 11.04 12.99
N ARG A 126 -1.66 12.13 13.26
CA ARG A 126 -2.18 13.50 13.20
C ARG A 126 -2.47 13.94 11.77
N ALA A 127 -1.56 13.63 10.83
CA ALA A 127 -1.74 13.92 9.42
C ALA A 127 -2.96 13.18 8.86
N LEU A 128 -3.10 11.88 9.14
CA LEU A 128 -4.26 11.09 8.75
C LEU A 128 -5.57 11.73 9.24
N ALA A 129 -5.62 12.14 10.51
CA ALA A 129 -6.80 12.81 11.07
C ALA A 129 -7.11 14.15 10.36
N GLY A 130 -6.08 14.89 9.96
CA GLY A 130 -6.21 16.12 9.18
C GLY A 130 -6.73 15.85 7.76
N TYR A 131 -6.18 14.86 7.08
CA TYR A 131 -6.62 14.47 5.72
C TYR A 131 -8.07 14.00 5.68
N LEU A 132 -8.52 13.24 6.67
CA LEU A 132 -9.91 12.80 6.78
C LEU A 132 -10.91 13.95 6.96
N GLY A 133 -10.44 15.16 7.26
CA GLY A 133 -11.24 16.38 7.33
C GLY A 133 -11.37 17.13 5.99
N GLN A 134 -10.63 16.74 4.96
CA GLN A 134 -10.64 17.40 3.65
C GLN A 134 -11.78 16.87 2.76
N GLY A 135 -12.10 17.64 1.70
CA GLY A 135 -13.17 17.29 0.75
C GLY A 135 -14.51 17.10 1.46
N ILE A 136 -15.20 15.98 1.20
CA ILE A 136 -16.36 15.53 1.97
C ILE A 136 -15.81 14.88 3.26
N PRO A 137 -15.94 15.50 4.42
CA PRO A 137 -15.27 15.04 5.64
C PRO A 137 -15.72 13.64 6.06
N ALA A 138 -14.79 12.89 6.64
CA ALA A 138 -15.12 11.63 7.31
C ALA A 138 -15.97 11.88 8.57
N LYS A 139 -16.59 10.82 9.07
CA LYS A 139 -17.29 10.85 10.36
C LYS A 139 -16.32 11.23 11.48
N GLN A 140 -16.80 11.97 12.49
CA GLN A 140 -15.99 12.36 13.65
C GLN A 140 -15.34 11.16 14.35
N GLU A 141 -16.01 10.02 14.40
CA GLU A 141 -15.47 8.77 14.93
C GLU A 141 -14.19 8.31 14.20
N ALA A 142 -14.15 8.42 12.87
CA ALA A 142 -12.96 8.08 12.09
C ALA A 142 -11.77 9.00 12.42
N VAL A 143 -12.03 10.30 12.56
CA VAL A 143 -11.02 11.29 12.95
C VAL A 143 -10.52 11.05 14.37
N ALA A 144 -11.42 10.71 15.30
CA ALA A 144 -11.08 10.36 16.67
C ALA A 144 -10.22 9.09 16.74
N LEU A 145 -10.60 8.05 16.02
CA LEU A 145 -9.81 6.82 15.90
C LEU A 145 -8.41 7.11 15.35
N ALA A 146 -8.30 7.88 14.28
CA ALA A 146 -6.99 8.23 13.69
C ALA A 146 -6.07 8.93 14.69
N LYS A 147 -6.60 9.89 15.48
CA LYS A 147 -5.85 10.57 16.54
C LYS A 147 -5.48 9.66 17.71
N GLY A 148 -6.32 8.65 17.97
CA GLY A 148 -6.19 7.73 19.10
C GLY A 148 -5.27 6.53 18.84
N VAL A 149 -4.76 6.33 17.64
CA VAL A 149 -3.88 5.19 17.32
C VAL A 149 -2.59 5.25 18.13
N PHE A 150 -2.25 4.14 18.77
CA PHE A 150 -1.02 3.94 19.56
C PHE A 150 -0.58 2.45 19.51
N PRO A 151 0.61 2.10 20.04
CA PRO A 151 1.19 0.74 19.93
C PRO A 151 0.33 -0.43 20.42
N ARG A 152 -0.67 -0.15 21.25
CA ARG A 152 -1.57 -1.18 21.79
C ARG A 152 -3.01 -1.07 21.26
N SER A 153 -3.21 -0.31 20.17
CA SER A 153 -4.50 -0.29 19.47
C SER A 153 -4.86 -1.70 19.02
N SER A 154 -6.12 -2.07 19.25
CA SER A 154 -6.60 -3.40 18.88
C SER A 154 -6.76 -3.56 17.38
N GLU A 155 -6.66 -4.79 16.90
CA GLU A 155 -6.93 -5.15 15.50
C GLU A 155 -8.31 -4.63 15.04
N LYS A 156 -9.33 -4.74 15.88
CA LYS A 156 -10.69 -4.25 15.61
C LYS A 156 -10.71 -2.74 15.35
N GLU A 157 -10.01 -1.95 16.17
CA GLU A 157 -9.93 -0.49 15.99
C GLU A 157 -9.18 -0.13 14.71
N LEU A 158 -8.07 -0.80 14.41
CA LEU A 158 -7.29 -0.56 13.21
C LEU A 158 -8.05 -0.95 11.93
N TYR A 159 -8.76 -2.07 11.93
CA TYR A 159 -9.60 -2.47 10.81
C TYR A 159 -10.79 -1.55 10.61
N LEU A 160 -11.38 -1.04 11.69
CA LEU A 160 -12.45 -0.04 11.61
C LEU A 160 -11.93 1.27 11.03
N LEU A 161 -10.75 1.74 11.48
CA LEU A 161 -10.10 2.91 10.92
C LEU A 161 -9.79 2.74 9.44
N ASN A 162 -9.23 1.59 9.06
CA ASN A 162 -8.91 1.28 7.65
C ASN A 162 -10.18 1.33 6.78
N ARG A 163 -11.26 0.72 7.25
CA ARG A 163 -12.56 0.78 6.58
C ARG A 163 -13.05 2.22 6.41
N TYR A 164 -12.95 3.06 7.44
CA TYR A 164 -13.34 4.47 7.34
C TYR A 164 -12.47 5.25 6.36
N CYS A 165 -11.18 4.95 6.28
CA CYS A 165 -10.27 5.54 5.29
C CYS A 165 -10.70 5.17 3.86
N VAL A 166 -11.02 3.89 3.60
CA VAL A 166 -11.54 3.44 2.31
C VAL A 166 -12.86 4.15 1.97
N GLU A 167 -13.82 4.18 2.92
CA GLU A 167 -15.11 4.85 2.74
C GLU A 167 -14.94 6.35 2.44
N TRP A 168 -13.96 7.00 3.07
CA TRP A 168 -13.65 8.41 2.82
C TRP A 168 -13.08 8.62 1.40
N VAL A 169 -12.12 7.79 0.97
CA VAL A 169 -11.57 7.87 -0.39
C VAL A 169 -12.66 7.70 -1.44
N LEU A 170 -13.56 6.73 -1.27
CA LEU A 170 -14.65 6.47 -2.22
C LEU A 170 -15.71 7.59 -2.26
N LYS A 171 -15.85 8.38 -1.20
CA LYS A 171 -16.68 9.58 -1.19
C LYS A 171 -16.01 10.80 -1.81
N ASN A 172 -14.70 10.76 -1.96
CA ASN A 172 -13.88 11.82 -2.54
C ASN A 172 -13.13 11.29 -3.78
N PRO A 173 -13.84 10.92 -4.86
CA PRO A 173 -13.22 10.31 -6.03
C PRO A 173 -12.37 11.27 -6.85
N GLU A 174 -12.60 12.57 -6.75
CA GLU A 174 -11.76 13.60 -7.38
C GLU A 174 -10.44 13.73 -6.63
N PRO A 175 -9.28 13.59 -7.31
CA PRO A 175 -7.99 13.62 -6.64
C PRO A 175 -7.72 14.97 -5.99
N ILE A 176 -7.36 14.94 -4.72
CA ILE A 176 -6.91 16.10 -3.95
C ILE A 176 -5.38 16.07 -3.95
N HIS A 177 -4.74 17.10 -4.48
CA HIS A 177 -3.28 17.19 -4.49
C HIS A 177 -2.71 17.16 -3.06
N LEU A 178 -1.66 16.37 -2.84
CA LEU A 178 -0.95 16.34 -1.57
C LEU A 178 0.13 17.42 -1.56
N ASP A 179 0.01 18.37 -0.64
CA ASP A 179 1.06 19.35 -0.37
C ASP A 179 2.27 18.70 0.31
N SER A 180 3.35 19.47 0.47
CA SER A 180 4.53 19.04 1.20
C SER A 180 4.20 18.59 2.63
N VAL A 181 4.77 17.45 3.05
CA VAL A 181 4.49 16.84 4.35
C VAL A 181 5.66 17.02 5.33
N GLU A 182 5.36 17.09 6.63
CA GLU A 182 6.36 17.28 7.69
C GLU A 182 6.85 15.96 8.34
N TYR A 183 6.43 14.80 7.86
CA TYR A 183 6.84 13.49 8.36
C TYR A 183 7.70 12.75 7.33
N LYS A 184 8.55 11.84 7.82
CA LYS A 184 9.59 11.16 7.02
C LYS A 184 9.36 9.64 6.89
N ARG A 185 8.12 9.14 7.02
CA ARG A 185 7.87 7.70 6.93
C ARG A 185 6.85 7.37 5.84
#